data_81e64d1a73c8e575fc01aa8e02cda4f2
#
_entry.id   81e64d1a73c8e575fc01aa8e02cda4f2
#
_cell.length_a   1.000
_cell.length_b   1.000
_cell.length_c   1.000
_cell.angle_alpha   90.00
_cell.angle_beta   90.00
_cell.angle_gamma   90.00
#
_symmetry.space_group_name_H-M   'P 1'
#
loop_
_entity.id
_entity.type
_entity.pdbx_description
1 polymer ?
#
loop_
_entity_poly.entity_id
_entity_poly.type
_entity_poly.pdbx_seq_one_letter_code
_entity_poly.pdbx_strand_id
1 'polypeptide(L)'
;MSKDVHKAENELKKINLERTGSGYRLKIDYSGIGAKVDLAQAALDSQVWQDVQRYMPFMSGNLKSATNALNATVRGKVYLYPPDSDYGHYQYEGVKYIDPVYHFAGFMTPDGWRSRKGVKKIPSNQKLKYTDPSARAHWGEYAYEQHNQEWLNLVKRFLGK
;
A
#
# COMPACT_ATOMS: atom_id res chain seq x y z
N MET A 1 12.02 2.08 1.06
CA MET A 1 12.43 2.70 2.35
C MET A 1 13.45 3.78 2.06
N SER A 2 13.25 4.96 2.66
CA SER A 2 14.20 6.05 2.54
C SER A 2 15.54 5.63 3.17
N LYS A 3 16.67 6.08 2.59
CA LYS A 3 18.02 5.91 3.15
C LYS A 3 18.12 6.37 4.61
N ASP A 4 17.26 7.30 4.99
CA ASP A 4 17.21 7.86 6.34
C ASP A 4 16.64 6.88 7.37
N VAL A 5 15.69 6.02 7.00
CA VAL A 5 15.14 4.99 7.91
C VAL A 5 16.18 3.91 8.18
N HIS A 6 16.89 3.43 7.14
CA HIS A 6 17.98 2.46 7.33
C HIS A 6 19.15 3.04 8.13
N LYS A 7 19.43 4.34 7.96
CA LYS A 7 20.45 5.02 8.75
C LYS A 7 20.05 5.09 10.22
N ALA A 8 18.80 5.48 10.51
CA ALA A 8 18.26 5.53 11.87
C ALA A 8 18.21 4.14 12.52
N GLU A 9 17.81 3.09 11.79
CA GLU A 9 17.83 1.70 12.27
C GLU A 9 19.24 1.21 12.57
N ASN A 10 20.23 1.55 11.73
CA ASN A 10 21.62 1.19 11.98
C ASN A 10 22.26 1.98 13.13
N GLU A 11 21.82 3.21 13.37
CA GLU A 11 22.25 4.00 14.52
C GLU A 11 21.62 3.48 15.81
N LEU A 12 20.32 3.09 15.81
CA LEU A 12 19.67 2.46 16.97
C LEU A 12 20.31 1.12 17.35
N LYS A 13 20.77 0.33 16.37
CA LYS A 13 21.51 -0.92 16.62
C LYS A 13 22.89 -0.69 17.24
N LYS A 14 23.44 0.52 17.17
CA LYS A 14 24.75 0.90 17.73
C LYS A 14 24.67 1.57 19.08
N ILE A 15 23.49 1.95 19.57
CA ILE A 15 23.33 2.57 20.87
C ILE A 15 23.34 1.49 21.95
N ASN A 16 24.53 1.05 22.32
CA ASN A 16 24.76 0.40 23.61
C ASN A 16 25.10 1.49 24.63
N LEU A 17 24.12 1.91 25.42
CA LEU A 17 24.33 2.84 26.53
C LEU A 17 24.83 2.04 27.74
N GLU A 18 26.13 2.11 27.99
CA GLU A 18 26.71 1.62 29.22
C GLU A 18 27.10 2.83 30.11
N ARG A 19 26.49 2.91 31.28
CA ARG A 19 26.81 3.95 32.27
C ARG A 19 27.16 3.28 33.59
N THR A 20 28.37 3.55 34.03
CA THR A 20 28.89 3.02 35.29
C THR A 20 28.98 4.18 36.32
N GLY A 21 28.39 4.00 37.47
CA GLY A 21 28.48 4.90 38.61
C GLY A 21 28.87 4.15 39.86
N SER A 22 29.07 4.86 40.96
CA SER A 22 29.42 4.26 42.25
C SER A 22 28.30 3.28 42.68
N GLY A 23 28.54 1.98 42.57
CA GLY A 23 27.61 0.93 43.02
C GLY A 23 26.58 0.44 42.03
N TYR A 24 26.57 0.95 40.77
CA TYR A 24 25.66 0.44 39.75
C TYR A 24 26.29 0.41 38.34
N ARG A 25 25.88 -0.56 37.55
CA ARG A 25 26.14 -0.63 36.09
C ARG A 25 24.81 -0.73 35.36
N LEU A 26 24.50 0.27 34.55
CA LEU A 26 23.32 0.25 33.66
C LEU A 26 23.79 -0.10 32.25
N LYS A 27 23.28 -1.21 31.72
CA LYS A 27 23.47 -1.59 30.31
C LYS A 27 22.10 -1.65 29.65
N ILE A 28 21.89 -0.80 28.64
CA ILE A 28 20.67 -0.81 27.85
C ILE A 28 21.03 -1.41 26.48
N ASP A 29 20.45 -2.58 26.19
CA ASP A 29 20.61 -3.26 24.92
C ASP A 29 19.38 -3.04 24.05
N TYR A 30 19.55 -2.31 22.96
CA TYR A 30 18.50 -2.02 21.99
C TYR A 30 18.42 -3.01 20.83
N SER A 31 19.30 -4.01 20.75
CA SER A 31 19.36 -4.98 19.66
C SER A 31 18.03 -5.75 19.45
N GLY A 32 17.32 -6.03 20.52
CA GLY A 32 16.02 -6.71 20.47
C GLY A 32 14.87 -5.82 19.98
N ILE A 33 15.00 -4.50 20.09
CA ILE A 33 13.93 -3.55 19.70
C ILE A 33 13.87 -3.45 18.16
N GLY A 34 15.01 -3.34 17.49
CA GLY A 34 15.08 -3.27 16.02
C GLY A 34 14.42 -4.48 15.37
N ALA A 35 14.73 -5.69 15.83
CA ALA A 35 14.11 -6.91 15.31
C ALA A 35 12.59 -6.96 15.52
N LYS A 36 12.10 -6.48 16.67
CA LYS A 36 10.64 -6.41 16.93
C LYS A 36 9.95 -5.39 16.02
N VAL A 37 10.57 -4.25 15.78
CA VAL A 37 10.03 -3.22 14.86
C VAL A 37 10.01 -3.76 13.43
N ASP A 38 11.05 -4.44 12.97
CA ASP A 38 11.11 -5.05 11.64
C ASP A 38 10.02 -6.11 11.44
N LEU A 39 9.79 -6.95 12.46
CA LEU A 39 8.72 -7.95 12.45
C LEU A 39 7.33 -7.30 12.47
N ALA A 40 7.14 -6.27 13.30
CA ALA A 40 5.89 -5.53 13.36
C ALA A 40 5.57 -4.87 12.02
N GLN A 41 6.58 -4.27 11.36
CA GLN A 41 6.41 -3.65 10.06
C GLN A 41 6.05 -4.67 8.98
N ALA A 42 6.74 -5.81 8.94
CA ALA A 42 6.45 -6.85 7.96
C ALA A 42 5.04 -7.44 8.14
N ALA A 43 4.63 -7.65 9.38
CA ALA A 43 3.29 -8.12 9.70
C ALA A 43 2.22 -7.09 9.33
N LEU A 44 2.48 -5.80 9.60
CA LEU A 44 1.59 -4.70 9.24
C LEU A 44 1.43 -4.58 7.72
N ASP A 45 2.53 -4.56 6.96
CA ASP A 45 2.49 -4.45 5.50
C ASP A 45 1.67 -5.59 4.89
N SER A 46 1.87 -6.81 5.38
CA SER A 46 1.12 -7.99 4.93
C SER A 46 -0.36 -7.89 5.28
N GLN A 47 -0.70 -7.49 6.50
CA GLN A 47 -2.10 -7.38 6.94
C GLN A 47 -2.83 -6.27 6.20
N VAL A 48 -2.21 -5.09 6.06
CA VAL A 48 -2.78 -3.96 5.30
C VAL A 48 -3.07 -4.39 3.87
N TRP A 49 -2.12 -5.07 3.21
CA TRP A 49 -2.34 -5.56 1.86
C TRP A 49 -3.49 -6.58 1.77
N GLN A 50 -3.55 -7.53 2.70
CA GLN A 50 -4.63 -8.52 2.73
C GLN A 50 -6.01 -7.88 2.88
N ASP A 51 -6.14 -6.84 3.69
CA ASP A 51 -7.41 -6.15 3.90
C ASP A 51 -7.77 -5.24 2.72
N VAL A 52 -6.81 -4.47 2.20
CA VAL A 52 -6.99 -3.58 1.05
C VAL A 52 -7.46 -4.34 -0.19
N GLN A 53 -6.84 -5.48 -0.51
CA GLN A 53 -7.17 -6.23 -1.72
C GLN A 53 -8.60 -6.79 -1.75
N ARG A 54 -9.28 -6.87 -0.60
CA ARG A 54 -10.70 -7.30 -0.52
C ARG A 54 -11.64 -6.31 -1.19
N TYR A 55 -11.26 -5.04 -1.17
CA TYR A 55 -12.06 -3.92 -1.71
C TYR A 55 -11.63 -3.49 -3.11
N MET A 56 -10.58 -4.11 -3.65
CA MET A 56 -10.14 -3.87 -5.02
C MET A 56 -11.06 -4.54 -6.03
N PRO A 57 -11.39 -3.87 -7.14
CA PRO A 57 -12.19 -4.49 -8.19
C PRO A 57 -11.47 -5.70 -8.82
N PHE A 58 -12.24 -6.73 -9.08
CA PHE A 58 -11.76 -7.94 -9.75
C PHE A 58 -12.48 -8.10 -11.10
N MET A 59 -11.74 -7.93 -12.18
CA MET A 59 -12.24 -8.23 -13.52
C MET A 59 -11.46 -9.38 -14.18
N SER A 60 -10.13 -9.26 -14.26
CA SER A 60 -9.25 -10.32 -14.78
C SER A 60 -8.19 -10.77 -13.75
N GLY A 61 -8.16 -10.13 -12.58
CA GLY A 61 -7.14 -10.38 -11.56
C GLY A 61 -5.79 -9.71 -11.84
N ASN A 62 -5.56 -9.17 -13.03
CA ASN A 62 -4.26 -8.60 -13.41
C ASN A 62 -3.83 -7.45 -12.51
N LEU A 63 -4.77 -6.56 -12.14
CA LEU A 63 -4.47 -5.44 -11.25
C LEU A 63 -4.03 -5.93 -9.86
N LYS A 64 -4.78 -6.87 -9.27
CA LYS A 64 -4.42 -7.46 -7.97
C LYS A 64 -3.08 -8.20 -8.03
N SER A 65 -2.85 -9.00 -9.07
CA SER A 65 -1.61 -9.75 -9.23
C SER A 65 -0.39 -8.85 -9.40
N ALA A 66 -0.47 -7.80 -10.24
CA ALA A 66 0.60 -6.84 -10.44
C ALA A 66 0.89 -6.05 -9.16
N THR A 67 -0.15 -5.63 -8.43
CA THR A 67 0.02 -4.92 -7.15
C THR A 67 0.60 -5.84 -6.08
N ASN A 68 0.19 -7.10 -6.02
CA ASN A 68 0.73 -8.09 -5.10
C ASN A 68 2.23 -8.34 -5.34
N ALA A 69 2.62 -8.51 -6.61
CA ALA A 69 4.03 -8.68 -6.97
C ALA A 69 4.88 -7.47 -6.55
N LEU A 70 4.36 -6.25 -6.72
CA LEU A 70 5.02 -5.02 -6.30
C LEU A 70 5.15 -4.93 -4.77
N ASN A 71 4.07 -5.22 -4.02
CA ASN A 71 4.07 -5.17 -2.57
C ASN A 71 4.99 -6.23 -1.94
N ALA A 72 5.21 -7.36 -2.60
CA ALA A 72 6.15 -8.37 -2.16
C ALA A 72 7.63 -7.90 -2.18
N THR A 73 7.94 -6.85 -2.93
CA THR A 73 9.31 -6.32 -3.07
C THR A 73 9.63 -5.12 -2.18
N VAL A 74 8.64 -4.58 -1.48
CA VAL A 74 8.79 -3.36 -0.67
C VAL A 74 8.49 -3.62 0.80
N ARG A 75 8.99 -2.73 1.68
CA ARG A 75 8.71 -2.73 3.11
C ARG A 75 8.39 -1.31 3.61
N GLY A 76 7.52 -1.23 4.59
CA GLY A 76 7.11 0.05 5.17
C GLY A 76 6.25 0.89 4.22
N LYS A 77 5.75 0.27 3.16
CA LYS A 77 4.89 0.91 2.16
C LYS A 77 4.02 -0.15 1.50
N VAL A 78 2.75 0.17 1.35
CA VAL A 78 1.81 -0.65 0.60
C VAL A 78 1.31 0.15 -0.59
N TYR A 79 1.53 -0.38 -1.79
CA TYR A 79 0.95 0.17 -3.02
C TYR A 79 -0.49 -0.28 -3.16
N LEU A 80 -1.35 0.64 -3.52
CA LEU A 80 -2.78 0.38 -3.75
C LEU A 80 -3.05 -0.07 -5.19
N TYR A 81 -2.17 0.31 -6.10
CA TYR A 81 -2.07 -0.12 -7.50
C TYR A 81 -0.65 0.19 -8.01
N PRO A 82 -0.19 -0.40 -9.14
CA PRO A 82 1.13 -0.08 -9.69
C PRO A 82 1.22 1.39 -10.10
N PRO A 83 2.29 2.12 -9.75
CA PRO A 83 2.43 3.57 -10.00
C PRO A 83 2.29 3.97 -11.47
N ASP A 84 2.71 3.10 -12.38
CA ASP A 84 2.69 3.35 -13.83
C ASP A 84 1.41 2.83 -14.51
N SER A 85 0.40 2.45 -13.71
CA SER A 85 -0.85 1.89 -14.21
C SER A 85 -1.95 2.96 -14.29
N ASP A 86 -2.13 3.55 -15.46
CA ASP A 86 -3.31 4.40 -15.74
C ASP A 86 -4.62 3.67 -15.41
N TYR A 87 -4.69 2.38 -15.77
CA TYR A 87 -5.86 1.55 -15.46
C TYR A 87 -6.09 1.43 -13.94
N GLY A 88 -5.03 1.18 -13.18
CA GLY A 88 -5.10 1.13 -11.72
C GLY A 88 -5.60 2.44 -11.12
N HIS A 89 -5.07 3.56 -11.61
CA HIS A 89 -5.49 4.89 -11.21
C HIS A 89 -6.98 5.14 -11.51
N TYR A 90 -7.45 4.84 -12.73
CA TYR A 90 -8.86 5.06 -13.10
C TYR A 90 -9.82 4.20 -12.26
N GLN A 91 -9.44 2.96 -12.01
CA GLN A 91 -10.21 2.08 -11.13
C GLN A 91 -10.24 2.60 -9.69
N TYR A 92 -9.12 3.14 -9.20
CA TYR A 92 -9.02 3.68 -7.85
C TYR A 92 -9.90 4.91 -7.66
N GLU A 93 -9.88 5.84 -8.60
CA GLU A 93 -10.72 7.04 -8.57
C GLU A 93 -12.21 6.72 -8.71
N GLY A 94 -12.56 5.58 -9.27
CA GLY A 94 -13.95 5.13 -9.39
C GLY A 94 -14.79 5.93 -10.37
N VAL A 95 -14.14 6.65 -11.28
CA VAL A 95 -14.79 7.43 -12.33
C VAL A 95 -14.31 7.00 -13.72
N LYS A 96 -15.17 7.16 -14.71
CA LYS A 96 -14.82 6.86 -16.09
C LYS A 96 -13.94 7.99 -16.64
N TYR A 97 -12.74 7.64 -17.10
CA TYR A 97 -11.84 8.58 -17.78
C TYR A 97 -12.08 8.57 -19.28
N ILE A 98 -12.14 9.73 -19.88
CA ILE A 98 -12.49 9.93 -21.29
C ILE A 98 -11.45 10.76 -22.01
N ASP A 99 -11.41 10.62 -23.32
CA ASP A 99 -10.63 11.48 -24.22
C ASP A 99 -11.17 12.91 -24.16
N PRO A 100 -10.32 13.93 -23.96
CA PRO A 100 -10.79 15.31 -23.83
C PRO A 100 -11.36 15.90 -25.13
N VAL A 101 -11.04 15.31 -26.29
CA VAL A 101 -11.49 15.79 -27.60
C VAL A 101 -12.76 15.06 -28.03
N TYR A 102 -12.77 13.72 -27.90
CA TYR A 102 -13.88 12.89 -28.39
C TYR A 102 -14.91 12.53 -27.33
N HIS A 103 -14.65 12.86 -26.07
CA HIS A 103 -15.53 12.63 -24.93
C HIS A 103 -15.97 11.16 -24.72
N PHE A 104 -15.15 10.19 -25.15
CA PHE A 104 -15.36 8.75 -24.89
C PHE A 104 -14.10 8.08 -24.34
N ALA A 105 -14.28 6.98 -23.62
CA ALA A 105 -13.17 6.26 -22.97
C ALA A 105 -12.31 5.47 -23.96
N GLY A 106 -12.93 4.96 -24.99
CA GLY A 106 -12.34 4.17 -26.06
C GLY A 106 -13.45 3.55 -26.92
N PHE A 107 -13.08 2.76 -27.91
CA PHE A 107 -13.98 2.14 -28.87
C PHE A 107 -13.61 0.69 -29.12
N MET A 108 -14.57 -0.10 -29.49
CA MET A 108 -14.38 -1.51 -29.84
C MET A 108 -13.95 -1.62 -31.31
N THR A 109 -12.90 -2.39 -31.56
CA THR A 109 -12.44 -2.79 -32.89
C THR A 109 -12.53 -4.31 -33.02
N PRO A 110 -12.38 -4.88 -34.23
CA PRO A 110 -12.29 -6.35 -34.41
C PRO A 110 -11.19 -6.99 -33.54
N ASP A 111 -10.10 -6.25 -33.26
CA ASP A 111 -8.97 -6.70 -32.44
C ASP A 111 -9.15 -6.40 -30.94
N GLY A 112 -10.33 -5.98 -30.51
CA GLY A 112 -10.67 -5.64 -29.13
C GLY A 112 -10.76 -4.15 -28.83
N TRP A 113 -10.79 -3.83 -27.52
CA TRP A 113 -10.93 -2.46 -27.04
C TRP A 113 -9.67 -1.63 -27.33
N ARG A 114 -9.87 -0.44 -27.90
CA ARG A 114 -8.81 0.51 -28.23
C ARG A 114 -9.13 1.89 -27.69
N SER A 115 -8.07 2.63 -27.35
CA SER A 115 -8.16 4.06 -27.07
C SER A 115 -6.99 4.79 -27.71
N ARG A 116 -7.13 6.08 -27.93
CA ARG A 116 -6.08 6.91 -28.54
C ARG A 116 -4.83 6.91 -27.67
N LYS A 117 -3.69 6.54 -28.24
CA LYS A 117 -2.38 6.52 -27.55
C LYS A 117 -1.86 7.94 -27.31
N GLY A 118 -1.10 8.13 -26.24
CA GLY A 118 -0.43 9.38 -25.92
C GLY A 118 -1.35 10.52 -25.50
N VAL A 119 -2.64 10.25 -25.28
CA VAL A 119 -3.62 11.24 -24.84
C VAL A 119 -3.87 11.09 -23.35
N LYS A 120 -3.59 12.13 -22.58
CA LYS A 120 -3.96 12.18 -21.16
C LYS A 120 -5.47 12.30 -21.06
N LYS A 121 -6.11 11.27 -20.53
CA LYS A 121 -7.55 11.24 -20.31
C LYS A 121 -7.95 12.11 -19.13
N ILE A 122 -9.17 12.63 -19.17
CA ILE A 122 -9.76 13.44 -18.12
C ILE A 122 -10.91 12.69 -17.43
N PRO A 123 -11.15 12.92 -16.13
CA PRO A 123 -12.29 12.33 -15.45
C PRO A 123 -13.61 12.86 -15.99
N SER A 124 -14.59 11.97 -16.13
CA SER A 124 -15.96 12.33 -16.47
C SER A 124 -16.84 12.35 -15.23
N ASN A 125 -18.09 12.80 -15.37
CA ASN A 125 -19.08 12.74 -14.29
C ASN A 125 -19.69 11.33 -14.08
N GLN A 126 -19.26 10.32 -14.83
CA GLN A 126 -19.79 8.95 -14.76
C GLN A 126 -18.97 8.12 -13.78
N LYS A 127 -19.60 7.63 -12.72
CA LYS A 127 -18.99 6.67 -11.79
C LYS A 127 -18.85 5.30 -12.44
N LEU A 128 -17.77 4.61 -12.09
CA LEU A 128 -17.60 3.20 -12.45
C LEU A 128 -18.58 2.33 -11.65
N LYS A 129 -19.07 1.28 -12.28
CA LYS A 129 -19.83 0.20 -11.63
C LYS A 129 -18.91 -1.01 -11.55
N TYR A 130 -18.59 -1.43 -10.34
CA TYR A 130 -17.83 -2.64 -10.11
C TYR A 130 -18.77 -3.85 -10.12
N THR A 131 -18.30 -4.95 -10.70
CA THR A 131 -19.01 -6.24 -10.72
C THR A 131 -18.94 -6.95 -9.37
N ASP A 132 -17.85 -6.74 -8.61
CA ASP A 132 -17.70 -7.28 -7.28
C ASP A 132 -18.41 -6.37 -6.27
N PRO A 133 -19.37 -6.88 -5.49
CA PRO A 133 -20.12 -6.08 -4.50
C PRO A 133 -19.25 -5.51 -3.38
N SER A 134 -18.09 -6.13 -3.10
CA SER A 134 -17.14 -5.65 -2.10
C SER A 134 -16.25 -4.53 -2.63
N ALA A 135 -16.09 -4.41 -3.95
CA ALA A 135 -15.22 -3.42 -4.57
C ALA A 135 -15.70 -1.98 -4.33
N ARG A 136 -14.76 -1.09 -4.06
CA ARG A 136 -14.98 0.32 -3.78
C ARG A 136 -13.98 1.19 -4.55
N ALA A 137 -14.37 2.39 -4.90
CA ALA A 137 -13.40 3.46 -5.18
C ALA A 137 -12.65 3.80 -3.89
N HIS A 138 -11.44 4.32 -4.02
CA HIS A 138 -10.60 4.69 -2.87
C HIS A 138 -10.49 3.56 -1.84
N TRP A 139 -10.26 2.34 -2.33
CA TRP A 139 -10.25 1.12 -1.50
C TRP A 139 -9.22 1.13 -0.39
N GLY A 140 -8.15 1.93 -0.52
CA GLY A 140 -7.15 2.11 0.54
C GLY A 140 -7.71 2.84 1.74
N GLU A 141 -8.35 3.97 1.52
CA GLU A 141 -9.01 4.78 2.55
C GLU A 141 -10.16 3.99 3.19
N TYR A 142 -10.95 3.31 2.38
CA TYR A 142 -12.03 2.48 2.89
C TYR A 142 -11.51 1.35 3.79
N ALA A 143 -10.44 0.65 3.39
CA ALA A 143 -9.81 -0.37 4.21
C ALA A 143 -9.27 0.21 5.53
N TYR A 144 -8.66 1.40 5.48
CA TYR A 144 -8.20 2.08 6.69
C TYR A 144 -9.36 2.39 7.65
N GLU A 145 -10.47 2.91 7.16
CA GLU A 145 -11.65 3.18 8.00
C GLU A 145 -12.18 1.92 8.69
N GLN A 146 -12.14 0.78 8.00
CA GLN A 146 -12.67 -0.47 8.53
C GLN A 146 -11.69 -1.19 9.49
N HIS A 147 -10.36 -1.10 9.26
CA HIS A 147 -9.37 -1.99 9.88
C HIS A 147 -8.29 -1.28 10.70
N ASN A 148 -8.27 0.06 10.80
CA ASN A 148 -7.19 0.80 11.46
C ASN A 148 -6.93 0.35 12.91
N GLN A 149 -7.96 0.00 13.68
CA GLN A 149 -7.80 -0.47 15.06
C GLN A 149 -7.17 -1.87 15.12
N GLU A 150 -7.51 -2.74 14.19
CA GLU A 150 -6.91 -4.07 14.07
C GLU A 150 -5.43 -3.96 13.73
N TRP A 151 -5.07 -3.06 12.80
CA TRP A 151 -3.68 -2.78 12.43
C TRP A 151 -2.88 -2.22 13.60
N LEU A 152 -3.43 -1.28 14.36
CA LEU A 152 -2.80 -0.75 15.58
C LEU A 152 -2.59 -1.84 16.63
N ASN A 153 -3.59 -2.70 16.85
CA ASN A 153 -3.50 -3.79 17.81
C ASN A 153 -2.48 -4.85 17.37
N LEU A 154 -2.36 -5.10 16.07
CA LEU A 154 -1.32 -5.98 15.53
C LEU A 154 0.08 -5.45 15.88
N VAL A 155 0.35 -4.18 15.60
CA VAL A 155 1.65 -3.55 15.91
C VAL A 155 1.94 -3.59 17.42
N LYS A 156 0.96 -3.25 18.27
CA LYS A 156 1.09 -3.29 19.73
C LYS A 156 1.50 -4.68 20.23
N ARG A 157 0.92 -5.75 19.69
CA ARG A 157 1.28 -7.13 20.08
C ARG A 157 2.75 -7.45 19.81
N PHE A 158 3.30 -7.00 18.68
CA PHE A 158 4.72 -7.21 18.37
C PHE A 158 5.65 -6.38 19.26
N LEU A 159 5.21 -5.19 19.65
CA LEU A 159 6.00 -4.30 20.51
C LEU A 159 5.85 -4.63 22.00
N GLY A 160 4.99 -5.57 22.38
CA GLY A 160 4.82 -6.00 23.76
C GLY A 160 3.98 -5.05 24.62
N LYS A 161 2.99 -4.39 24.00
CA LYS A 161 2.02 -3.52 24.69
C LYS A 161 0.61 -4.08 24.60
#